data_b48ad2fed168df6b26851bbf00b3bded
#
_entry.id   b48ad2fed168df6b26851bbf00b3bded
#
_cell.length_a   1.000
_cell.length_b   1.000
_cell.length_c   1.000
_cell.angle_alpha   90.00
_cell.angle_beta   90.00
_cell.angle_gamma   90.00
#
_symmetry.space_group_name_H-M   'P 1'
#
loop_
_entity.id
_entity.type
_entity.pdbx_description
1 polymer ?
#
loop_
_entity_poly.entity_id
_entity_poly.type
_entity_poly.pdbx_seq_one_letter_code
_entity_poly.pdbx_strand_id
1 'polypeptide(L)'
;MSAAVNLAGEDSAEVCLGLMAKYHAEQDLPYDDAHRLAVAAPLLAGNPLGAIWLIGPARAPLGYVLVSFAWSIEAGGMVGWISEIYMRPSVRKRGIGTETLHAVSVALRAGGVKALHADIGAADNPLLRFWNRVGFQADTTRNVVTDILS
;
A
#
# COMPACT_ATOMS: atom_id res chain seq x y z
N MET A 1 4.59 -16.44 13.74
CA MET A 1 5.60 -15.38 13.66
C MET A 1 4.96 -14.15 13.05
N SER A 2 4.98 -13.04 13.76
CA SER A 2 4.39 -11.80 13.26
C SER A 2 5.36 -11.08 12.33
N ALA A 3 4.83 -10.49 11.25
CA ALA A 3 5.61 -9.63 10.38
C ALA A 3 5.69 -8.23 10.99
N ALA A 4 6.90 -7.77 11.26
CA ALA A 4 7.11 -6.40 11.68
C ALA A 4 6.86 -5.46 10.50
N VAL A 5 6.28 -4.29 10.79
CA VAL A 5 6.14 -3.21 9.80
C VAL A 5 6.87 -1.99 10.32
N ASN A 6 7.63 -1.34 9.44
CA ASN A 6 8.42 -0.18 9.76
C ASN A 6 8.14 0.93 8.77
N LEU A 7 7.84 2.12 9.27
CA LEU A 7 7.64 3.28 8.40
C LEU A 7 8.96 3.60 7.69
N ALA A 8 8.94 3.65 6.36
CA ALA A 8 10.11 3.95 5.56
C ALA A 8 10.40 5.44 5.57
N GLY A 9 11.67 5.79 5.57
CA GLY A 9 12.17 7.15 5.47
C GLY A 9 13.23 7.27 4.37
N GLU A 10 13.89 8.40 4.31
CA GLU A 10 14.88 8.68 3.26
C GLU A 10 16.06 7.70 3.29
N ASP A 11 16.42 7.19 4.46
CA ASP A 11 17.47 6.17 4.62
C ASP A 11 17.09 4.81 4.01
N SER A 12 15.81 4.59 3.73
CA SER A 12 15.29 3.36 3.12
C SER A 12 15.00 3.50 1.63
N ALA A 13 15.35 4.64 1.02
CA ALA A 13 14.95 4.96 -0.36
C ALA A 13 15.40 3.89 -1.35
N GLU A 14 16.66 3.47 -1.29
CA GLU A 14 17.19 2.49 -2.25
C GLU A 14 16.43 1.17 -2.20
N VAL A 15 16.18 0.64 -1.01
CA VAL A 15 15.48 -0.63 -0.86
C VAL A 15 14.01 -0.51 -1.24
N CYS A 16 13.36 0.62 -0.93
CA CYS A 16 11.99 0.88 -1.35
C CYS A 16 11.86 0.92 -2.86
N LEU A 17 12.73 1.67 -3.53
CA LEU A 17 12.71 1.79 -4.99
C LEU A 17 12.97 0.44 -5.67
N GLY A 18 13.86 -0.37 -5.11
CA GLY A 18 14.13 -1.71 -5.63
C GLY A 18 12.90 -2.63 -5.53
N LEU A 19 12.19 -2.60 -4.42
CA LEU A 19 10.95 -3.37 -4.25
C LEU A 19 9.84 -2.87 -5.16
N MET A 20 9.70 -1.56 -5.31
CA MET A 20 8.72 -0.96 -6.21
C MET A 20 8.98 -1.37 -7.67
N ALA A 21 10.25 -1.39 -8.09
CA ALA A 21 10.61 -1.84 -9.43
C ALA A 21 10.17 -3.29 -9.68
N LYS A 22 10.33 -4.15 -8.70
CA LYS A 22 9.87 -5.55 -8.80
C LYS A 22 8.36 -5.66 -8.90
N TYR A 23 7.63 -4.88 -8.11
CA TYR A 23 6.18 -4.84 -8.17
C TYR A 23 5.70 -4.34 -9.53
N HIS A 24 6.26 -3.25 -10.01
CA HIS A 24 5.86 -2.67 -11.30
C HIS A 24 6.15 -3.63 -12.47
N ALA A 25 7.27 -4.33 -12.42
CA ALA A 25 7.58 -5.35 -13.44
C ALA A 25 6.59 -6.51 -13.39
N GLU A 26 6.24 -6.99 -12.20
CA GLU A 26 5.27 -8.08 -12.02
C GLU A 26 3.88 -7.71 -12.53
N GLN A 27 3.48 -6.44 -12.39
CA GLN A 27 2.19 -5.93 -12.82
C GLN A 27 2.20 -5.37 -14.26
N ASP A 28 3.30 -5.52 -14.98
CA ASP A 28 3.48 -4.96 -16.34
C ASP A 28 3.20 -3.46 -16.41
N LEU A 29 3.57 -2.71 -15.37
CA LEU A 29 3.41 -1.27 -15.33
C LEU A 29 4.62 -0.59 -15.99
N PRO A 30 4.39 0.40 -16.87
CA PRO A 30 5.46 1.00 -17.69
C PRO A 30 6.25 2.09 -16.97
N TYR A 31 6.41 2.00 -15.67
CA TYR A 31 7.10 3.03 -14.89
C TYR A 31 8.61 2.79 -14.86
N ASP A 32 9.38 3.82 -15.11
CA ASP A 32 10.85 3.77 -15.06
C ASP A 32 11.38 4.24 -13.70
N ASP A 33 12.71 4.20 -13.55
CA ASP A 33 13.35 4.60 -12.29
C ASP A 33 13.13 6.07 -11.96
N ALA A 34 13.13 6.95 -12.98
CA ALA A 34 12.88 8.37 -12.77
C ALA A 34 11.47 8.63 -12.25
N HIS A 35 10.48 7.94 -12.79
CA HIS A 35 9.10 8.04 -12.32
C HIS A 35 8.99 7.55 -10.88
N ARG A 36 9.55 6.37 -10.57
CA ARG A 36 9.51 5.83 -9.21
C ARG A 36 10.13 6.78 -8.19
N LEU A 37 11.29 7.31 -8.50
CA LEU A 37 11.97 8.27 -7.63
C LEU A 37 11.11 9.52 -7.41
N ALA A 38 10.55 10.07 -8.48
CA ALA A 38 9.73 11.28 -8.39
C ALA A 38 8.51 11.11 -7.49
N VAL A 39 7.87 9.93 -7.49
CA VAL A 39 6.66 9.69 -6.68
C VAL A 39 6.98 9.19 -5.27
N ALA A 40 8.06 8.47 -5.07
CA ALA A 40 8.40 7.92 -3.77
C ALA A 40 9.20 8.88 -2.88
N ALA A 41 10.11 9.66 -3.45
CA ALA A 41 10.98 10.52 -2.66
C ALA A 41 10.23 11.50 -1.75
N PRO A 42 9.17 12.19 -2.21
CA PRO A 42 8.41 13.07 -1.31
C PRO A 42 7.78 12.33 -0.13
N LEU A 43 7.27 11.12 -0.34
CA LEU A 43 6.66 10.33 0.73
C LEU A 43 7.70 9.90 1.75
N LEU A 44 8.87 9.47 1.29
CA LEU A 44 9.98 9.10 2.17
C LEU A 44 10.53 10.30 2.95
N ALA A 45 10.40 11.51 2.40
CA ALA A 45 10.80 12.75 3.06
C ALA A 45 9.74 13.28 4.04
N GLY A 46 8.62 12.58 4.21
CA GLY A 46 7.61 12.94 5.19
C GLY A 46 6.43 13.73 4.67
N ASN A 47 6.20 13.75 3.36
CA ASN A 47 4.99 14.39 2.81
C ASN A 47 3.74 13.73 3.41
N PRO A 48 2.81 14.50 3.98
CA PRO A 48 1.64 13.94 4.68
C PRO A 48 0.58 13.31 3.76
N LEU A 49 0.75 13.37 2.44
CA LEU A 49 -0.20 12.78 1.50
C LEU A 49 -0.05 11.28 1.33
N GLY A 50 0.97 10.67 1.90
CA GLY A 50 1.13 9.24 1.83
C GLY A 50 2.22 8.72 2.76
N ALA A 51 2.31 7.41 2.85
CA ALA A 51 3.33 6.73 3.63
C ALA A 51 3.64 5.37 3.02
N ILE A 52 4.86 4.92 3.23
CA ILE A 52 5.33 3.61 2.80
C ILE A 52 5.79 2.85 4.03
N TRP A 53 5.27 1.64 4.24
CA TRP A 53 5.75 0.73 5.27
C TRP A 53 6.54 -0.39 4.63
N LEU A 54 7.71 -0.67 5.18
CA LEU A 54 8.49 -1.86 4.85
C LEU A 54 8.05 -3.01 5.74
N ILE A 55 8.00 -4.19 5.17
CA ILE A 55 7.52 -5.42 5.83
C ILE A 55 8.71 -6.29 6.14
N GLY A 56 8.80 -6.77 7.39
CA GLY A 56 9.86 -7.66 7.83
C GLY A 56 11.13 -6.94 8.26
N PRO A 57 12.28 -7.62 8.27
CA PRO A 57 13.53 -7.07 8.78
C PRO A 57 13.99 -5.85 7.98
N ALA A 58 14.48 -4.82 8.68
CA ALA A 58 14.94 -3.59 8.03
C ALA A 58 16.09 -3.81 7.05
N ARG A 59 16.94 -4.82 7.31
CA ARG A 59 18.09 -5.15 6.44
C ARG A 59 17.70 -5.88 5.17
N ALA A 60 16.60 -6.64 5.22
CA ALA A 60 16.15 -7.45 4.12
C ALA A 60 14.62 -7.47 4.10
N PRO A 61 13.97 -6.36 3.73
CA PRO A 61 12.51 -6.29 3.73
C PRO A 61 11.90 -7.35 2.82
N LEU A 62 10.78 -7.88 3.25
CA LEU A 62 10.03 -8.89 2.51
C LEU A 62 9.06 -8.28 1.49
N GLY A 63 8.76 -7.00 1.65
CA GLY A 63 7.82 -6.30 0.80
C GLY A 63 7.52 -4.90 1.34
N TYR A 64 6.47 -4.28 0.83
CA TYR A 64 6.05 -2.95 1.27
C TYR A 64 4.54 -2.75 1.07
N VAL A 65 4.02 -1.75 1.78
CA VAL A 65 2.67 -1.23 1.59
C VAL A 65 2.76 0.28 1.40
N LEU A 66 2.16 0.80 0.34
CA LEU A 66 2.06 2.24 0.09
C LEU A 66 0.61 2.67 0.26
N VAL A 67 0.38 3.63 1.15
CA VAL A 67 -0.95 4.19 1.43
C VAL A 67 -0.94 5.67 1.12
N SER A 68 -1.93 6.12 0.36
CA SER A 68 -2.19 7.53 0.10
C SER A 68 -3.34 8.00 0.99
N PHE A 69 -3.31 9.26 1.41
CA PHE A 69 -4.33 9.81 2.31
C PHE A 69 -5.22 10.81 1.60
N ALA A 70 -6.47 10.85 2.02
CA ALA A 70 -7.45 11.80 1.53
C ALA A 70 -8.40 12.20 2.65
N TRP A 71 -9.10 13.32 2.47
CA TRP A 71 -10.13 13.75 3.40
C TRP A 71 -11.49 13.33 2.87
N SER A 72 -12.29 12.69 3.70
CA SER A 72 -13.60 12.16 3.33
C SER A 72 -14.69 12.78 4.21
N ILE A 73 -15.62 13.48 3.58
CA ILE A 73 -16.81 13.98 4.27
C ILE A 73 -17.67 12.82 4.77
N GLU A 74 -17.83 11.80 3.92
CA GLU A 74 -18.65 10.63 4.24
C GLU A 74 -18.10 9.84 5.43
N ALA A 75 -16.79 9.60 5.46
CA ALA A 75 -16.17 8.88 6.56
C ALA A 75 -15.99 9.75 7.82
N GLY A 76 -16.07 11.05 7.69
CA GLY A 76 -15.93 11.98 8.81
C GLY A 76 -14.49 12.36 9.12
N GLY A 77 -13.59 12.28 8.16
CA GLY A 77 -12.19 12.64 8.37
C GLY A 77 -11.25 12.00 7.38
N MET A 78 -10.02 11.73 7.81
CA MET A 78 -8.99 11.18 6.96
C MET A 78 -9.24 9.71 6.63
N VAL A 79 -9.05 9.35 5.37
CA VAL A 79 -9.08 7.96 4.90
C VAL A 79 -7.76 7.62 4.24
N GLY A 80 -7.43 6.34 4.22
CA GLY A 80 -6.26 5.83 3.50
C GLY A 80 -6.69 5.00 2.30
N TRP A 81 -5.87 5.04 1.25
CA TRP A 81 -6.00 4.21 0.07
C TRP A 81 -4.74 3.38 -0.09
N ILE A 82 -4.86 2.06 -0.04
CA ILE A 82 -3.74 1.18 -0.34
C ILE A 82 -3.52 1.26 -1.84
N SER A 83 -2.46 1.97 -2.22
CA SER A 83 -2.11 2.18 -3.63
C SER A 83 -1.29 1.03 -4.17
N GLU A 84 -0.39 0.49 -3.35
CA GLU A 84 0.45 -0.65 -3.72
C GLU A 84 0.69 -1.54 -2.51
N ILE A 85 0.68 -2.83 -2.71
CA ILE A 85 1.12 -3.83 -1.74
C ILE A 85 1.90 -4.90 -2.48
N TYR A 86 3.10 -5.20 -1.99
CA TYR A 86 3.98 -6.17 -2.61
C TYR A 86 4.66 -7.02 -1.56
N MET A 87 4.70 -8.31 -1.81
CA MET A 87 5.47 -9.29 -1.06
C MET A 87 6.38 -10.04 -2.01
N ARG A 88 7.63 -10.27 -1.63
CA ARG A 88 8.52 -11.11 -2.44
C ARG A 88 7.86 -12.47 -2.66
N PRO A 89 7.93 -13.03 -3.88
CA PRO A 89 7.26 -14.31 -4.18
C PRO A 89 7.59 -15.43 -3.20
N SER A 90 8.84 -15.49 -2.72
CA SER A 90 9.30 -16.55 -1.82
C SER A 90 8.60 -16.60 -0.45
N VAL A 91 7.95 -15.50 -0.05
CA VAL A 91 7.30 -15.40 1.26
C VAL A 91 5.77 -15.33 1.17
N ARG A 92 5.22 -15.47 -0.01
CA ARG A 92 3.76 -15.44 -0.22
C ARG A 92 3.10 -16.71 0.33
N LYS A 93 1.79 -16.62 0.63
CA LYS A 93 0.96 -17.73 1.13
C LYS A 93 1.38 -18.23 2.51
N ARG A 94 1.97 -17.35 3.33
CA ARG A 94 2.38 -17.66 4.71
C ARG A 94 1.64 -16.82 5.74
N GLY A 95 0.56 -16.13 5.35
CA GLY A 95 -0.20 -15.27 6.24
C GLY A 95 0.45 -13.91 6.53
N ILE A 96 1.59 -13.61 5.92
CA ILE A 96 2.33 -12.36 6.17
C ILE A 96 1.53 -11.15 5.69
N GLY A 97 0.88 -11.25 4.53
CA GLY A 97 0.03 -10.17 4.02
C GLY A 97 -1.11 -9.83 4.97
N THR A 98 -1.76 -10.82 5.54
CA THR A 98 -2.84 -10.64 6.54
C THR A 98 -2.32 -9.93 7.79
N GLU A 99 -1.21 -10.40 8.35
CA GLU A 99 -0.59 -9.78 9.52
C GLU A 99 -0.15 -8.35 9.25
N THR A 100 0.42 -8.11 8.07
CA THR A 100 0.86 -6.79 7.64
C THR A 100 -0.29 -5.80 7.57
N LEU A 101 -1.37 -6.16 6.91
CA LEU A 101 -2.54 -5.29 6.79
C LEU A 101 -3.18 -5.04 8.15
N HIS A 102 -3.19 -6.03 9.03
CA HIS A 102 -3.65 -5.82 10.40
C HIS A 102 -2.79 -4.80 11.13
N ALA A 103 -1.47 -4.95 11.07
CA ALA A 103 -0.54 -4.05 11.74
C ALA A 103 -0.65 -2.60 11.19
N VAL A 104 -0.72 -2.44 9.88
CA VAL A 104 -0.91 -1.14 9.25
C VAL A 104 -2.26 -0.53 9.65
N SER A 105 -3.33 -1.32 9.66
CA SER A 105 -4.67 -0.85 10.06
C SER A 105 -4.68 -0.36 11.51
N VAL A 106 -4.02 -1.07 12.41
CA VAL A 106 -3.90 -0.67 13.82
C VAL A 106 -3.18 0.68 13.93
N ALA A 107 -2.05 0.83 13.22
CA ALA A 107 -1.28 2.07 13.23
C ALA A 107 -2.08 3.25 12.66
N LEU A 108 -2.77 3.03 11.55
CA LEU A 108 -3.58 4.08 10.92
C LEU A 108 -4.78 4.48 11.79
N ARG A 109 -5.45 3.51 12.41
CA ARG A 109 -6.55 3.80 13.33
C ARG A 109 -6.08 4.65 14.51
N ALA A 110 -4.93 4.32 15.08
CA ALA A 110 -4.34 5.09 16.17
C ALA A 110 -4.00 6.52 15.73
N GLY A 111 -3.66 6.72 14.46
CA GLY A 111 -3.41 8.04 13.87
C GLY A 111 -4.66 8.80 13.43
N GLY A 112 -5.86 8.26 13.69
CA GLY A 112 -7.12 8.94 13.39
C GLY A 112 -7.72 8.64 12.01
N VAL A 113 -7.17 7.68 11.27
CA VAL A 113 -7.71 7.28 9.97
C VAL A 113 -9.03 6.54 10.18
N LYS A 114 -10.09 6.98 9.47
CA LYS A 114 -11.46 6.50 9.66
C LYS A 114 -11.82 5.29 8.82
N ALA A 115 -11.21 5.15 7.64
CA ALA A 115 -11.44 4.03 6.73
C ALA A 115 -10.21 3.77 5.90
N LEU A 116 -10.06 2.54 5.46
CA LEU A 116 -8.98 2.11 4.59
C LEU A 116 -9.60 1.45 3.36
N HIS A 117 -9.25 1.95 2.20
CA HIS A 117 -9.75 1.48 0.92
C HIS A 117 -8.62 0.86 0.11
N ALA A 118 -8.98 0.00 -0.83
CA ALA A 118 -8.05 -0.51 -1.84
C ALA A 118 -8.78 -0.59 -3.17
N ASP A 119 -8.10 -0.21 -4.24
CA ASP A 119 -8.58 -0.46 -5.60
C ASP A 119 -8.00 -1.78 -6.07
N ILE A 120 -8.86 -2.76 -6.27
CA ILE A 120 -8.44 -4.11 -6.67
C ILE A 120 -8.74 -4.40 -8.14
N GLY A 121 -9.20 -3.40 -8.89
CA GLY A 121 -9.60 -3.58 -10.29
C GLY A 121 -10.98 -4.22 -10.42
N ALA A 122 -11.12 -5.17 -11.35
CA ALA A 122 -12.41 -5.78 -11.62
C ALA A 122 -12.98 -6.52 -10.41
N ALA A 123 -14.32 -6.48 -10.27
CA ALA A 123 -15.02 -7.05 -9.12
C ALA A 123 -14.84 -8.57 -8.99
N ASP A 124 -14.45 -9.25 -10.06
CA ASP A 124 -14.18 -10.69 -10.08
C ASP A 124 -12.69 -11.03 -9.86
N ASN A 125 -11.91 -10.06 -9.42
CA ASN A 125 -10.48 -10.26 -9.18
C ASN A 125 -10.26 -11.40 -8.18
N PRO A 126 -9.39 -12.39 -8.49
CA PRO A 126 -9.11 -13.50 -7.59
C PRO A 126 -8.59 -13.07 -6.21
N LEU A 127 -7.98 -11.87 -6.13
CA LEU A 127 -7.49 -11.32 -4.87
C LEU A 127 -8.61 -10.86 -3.93
N LEU A 128 -9.86 -10.80 -4.39
CA LEU A 128 -10.98 -10.40 -3.53
C LEU A 128 -11.12 -11.31 -2.32
N ARG A 129 -10.84 -12.61 -2.46
CA ARG A 129 -10.83 -13.55 -1.32
C ARG A 129 -9.83 -13.14 -0.24
N PHE A 130 -8.64 -12.71 -0.66
CA PHE A 130 -7.62 -12.22 0.26
C PHE A 130 -8.14 -10.98 0.99
N TRP A 131 -8.67 -10.01 0.25
CA TRP A 131 -9.19 -8.78 0.84
C TRP A 131 -10.34 -9.04 1.79
N ASN A 132 -11.25 -9.94 1.45
CA ASN A 132 -12.36 -10.33 2.33
C ASN A 132 -11.85 -10.97 3.63
N ARG A 133 -10.82 -11.81 3.55
CA ARG A 133 -10.24 -12.44 4.74
C ARG A 133 -9.63 -11.43 5.71
N VAL A 134 -9.09 -10.35 5.22
CA VAL A 134 -8.48 -9.31 6.05
C VAL A 134 -9.46 -8.23 6.47
N GLY A 135 -10.75 -8.41 6.20
CA GLY A 135 -11.81 -7.53 6.70
C GLY A 135 -12.31 -6.50 5.71
N PHE A 136 -11.82 -6.49 4.48
CA PHE A 136 -12.30 -5.59 3.45
C PHE A 136 -13.52 -6.18 2.76
N GLN A 137 -14.46 -5.32 2.41
CA GLN A 137 -15.67 -5.70 1.67
C GLN A 137 -15.78 -4.86 0.41
N ALA A 138 -16.24 -5.47 -0.68
CA ALA A 138 -16.44 -4.74 -1.92
C ALA A 138 -17.50 -3.64 -1.72
N ASP A 139 -17.16 -2.42 -2.13
CA ASP A 139 -18.11 -1.30 -2.11
C ASP A 139 -18.80 -1.23 -3.48
N THR A 140 -20.02 -1.74 -3.53
CA THR A 140 -20.81 -1.81 -4.77
C THR A 140 -21.54 -0.50 -5.06
N THR A 141 -21.42 0.51 -4.19
CA THR A 141 -22.11 1.80 -4.35
C THR A 141 -21.27 2.84 -5.07
N ARG A 142 -20.01 2.53 -5.39
CA ARG A 142 -19.07 3.47 -5.98
C ARG A 142 -18.65 3.04 -7.37
N ASN A 143 -18.55 4.03 -8.26
CA ASN A 143 -17.86 3.91 -9.54
C ASN A 143 -16.87 5.06 -9.67
N VAL A 144 -15.73 4.78 -10.27
CA VAL A 144 -14.70 5.80 -10.50
C VAL A 144 -14.75 6.22 -11.95
N VAL A 145 -14.80 7.53 -12.18
CA VAL A 145 -14.60 8.11 -13.51
C VAL A 145 -13.34 8.95 -13.46
N THR A 146 -12.52 8.87 -14.49
CA THR A 146 -11.19 9.48 -14.49
C THR A 146 -10.99 10.33 -15.73
N ASP A 147 -10.46 11.53 -15.53
CA ASP A 147 -9.92 12.38 -16.59
C ASP A 147 -8.46 12.65 -16.26
N ILE A 148 -7.56 12.29 -17.16
CA ILE A 148 -6.12 12.49 -16.98
C ILE A 148 -5.80 13.94 -17.29
N LEU A 149 -5.28 14.68 -16.32
CA LEU A 149 -5.05 16.11 -16.43
C LEU A 149 -3.66 16.49 -16.95
N SER A 150 -2.77 15.52 -17.06
CA SER A 150 -1.39 15.79 -17.51
C SER A 150 -0.91 14.78 -18.52
#